data_81696195c6bdc19d3b5807c092d795e6
#
_entry.id   81696195c6bdc19d3b5807c092d795e6
#
_cell.length_a   1.000
_cell.length_b   1.000
_cell.length_c   1.000
_cell.angle_alpha   90.00
_cell.angle_beta   90.00
_cell.angle_gamma   90.00
#
_symmetry.space_group_name_H-M   'P 1'
#
loop_
_entity.id
_entity.type
_entity.pdbx_description
1 polymer ?
#
loop_
_entity_poly.entity_id
_entity_poly.type
_entity_poly.pdbx_seq_one_letter_code
_entity_poly.pdbx_strand_id
1 'polypeptide(L)'
;MPRGPRTEVPCPGARAPLRTGQEGAARHALTLVCVSGDSGLKSYKVVTYGCQMNVHDSERLSGLLEDAGYVKATSDGDPDLVVFNTCAVRENADNKLYGNLGQLAPAKTRHKGMQIAVGGCLAQKDRDTIVRKAPWVDVVFGTHNIGHLPALLERARIEQQAQVEILESLETFPSTLPTRRESAYAAWVAISVGCNNTCTFCIVPALRGKEEDRRPGDVLAEIEALVGEGVIEVTLLGQNVNSYGSDLGDREAFSKLLRAAGQIEGLERIRFTSPHPRDFTDDVIAAMAETPNVMHQLHMPLQSGSDTVLKAMRRSYRQERFLGIIRKVREAMPDAAISTDIIVGFPGETEEDFEQTMHTVREARFANAFTFQYSKRPGTPAADMADQVPKAVVQERYNRLIALQEEISWEENKKQVGRTLEILVAEGEGKKDDRTDRLSGRAPDNRLVHFTRPTSPVRPGDVVTVEITYAAPHHLLAEGPTLAVRRTRAGDAWERRQAAPAAKPAGVMLGLPGIGAPQPSAAAPAGACCGD
;
A
#
# COMPACT_ATOMS: atom_id res chain seq x y z
N MET A 1 29.38 41.57 -41.16
CA MET A 1 30.79 41.98 -41.08
C MET A 1 31.40 41.48 -39.80
N PRO A 2 32.70 41.18 -39.74
CA PRO A 2 33.29 39.88 -40.14
C PRO A 2 33.99 39.16 -38.98
N ARG A 3 34.02 37.87 -39.08
CA ARG A 3 35.09 36.85 -39.04
C ARG A 3 36.41 37.18 -38.32
N GLY A 4 36.88 36.19 -37.50
CA GLY A 4 38.22 35.67 -37.50
C GLY A 4 38.83 35.45 -36.14
N PRO A 5 39.90 34.66 -36.04
CA PRO A 5 40.08 33.27 -36.47
C PRO A 5 40.62 32.35 -35.37
N ARG A 6 40.73 31.08 -35.72
CA ARG A 6 41.34 29.97 -34.99
C ARG A 6 42.82 30.17 -34.66
N THR A 7 43.30 29.58 -33.55
CA THR A 7 44.71 29.18 -33.42
C THR A 7 44.80 27.76 -32.86
N GLU A 8 45.35 26.89 -33.70
CA GLU A 8 45.92 25.60 -33.37
C GLU A 8 47.29 25.79 -32.72
N VAL A 9 47.70 24.93 -31.80
CA VAL A 9 49.09 24.71 -31.43
C VAL A 9 49.34 23.21 -31.17
N PRO A 10 50.47 22.65 -31.62
CA PRO A 10 50.64 21.21 -31.94
C PRO A 10 51.44 20.40 -30.90
N CYS A 11 51.36 19.06 -31.03
CA CYS A 11 52.20 18.10 -30.38
C CYS A 11 53.66 18.08 -30.90
N PRO A 12 54.61 17.66 -30.07
CA PRO A 12 55.71 16.81 -30.54
C PRO A 12 55.96 15.61 -29.62
N GLY A 13 56.45 14.47 -29.98
CA GLY A 13 57.30 13.96 -30.97
C GLY A 13 57.58 12.49 -30.72
N ALA A 14 57.67 11.76 -31.78
CA ALA A 14 57.95 10.34 -31.86
C ALA A 14 59.43 9.97 -31.66
N ARG A 15 59.70 8.79 -31.12
CA ARG A 15 60.87 7.99 -31.48
C ARG A 15 60.54 6.48 -31.36
N ALA A 16 60.69 5.77 -32.46
CA ALA A 16 60.96 4.35 -32.63
C ALA A 16 62.41 4.22 -33.16
N PRO A 17 63.00 3.05 -33.39
CA PRO A 17 62.57 1.65 -33.17
C PRO A 17 63.68 0.75 -32.58
N LEU A 18 63.39 -0.56 -32.36
CA LEU A 18 64.31 -1.66 -32.72
C LEU A 18 63.59 -3.01 -32.73
N ARG A 19 63.81 -3.78 -33.79
CA ARG A 19 63.33 -5.12 -34.10
C ARG A 19 64.17 -6.21 -33.38
N THR A 20 63.53 -7.32 -33.04
CA THR A 20 63.91 -8.75 -33.26
C THR A 20 62.71 -9.55 -32.72
N GLY A 21 62.02 -10.42 -33.37
CA GLY A 21 62.35 -11.63 -34.07
C GLY A 21 61.57 -12.77 -33.45
N GLN A 22 60.64 -13.33 -34.23
CA GLN A 22 60.19 -14.72 -34.27
C GLN A 22 59.14 -15.29 -33.27
N GLU A 23 58.18 -15.84 -33.94
CA GLU A 23 57.41 -17.11 -33.76
C GLU A 23 56.09 -17.10 -33.04
N GLY A 24 55.07 -17.23 -33.80
CA GLY A 24 53.95 -18.14 -33.93
C GLY A 24 53.19 -18.60 -32.66
N ALA A 25 52.10 -17.96 -32.38
CA ALA A 25 50.91 -18.62 -31.81
C ALA A 25 49.67 -17.78 -32.14
N ALA A 26 48.76 -18.36 -32.89
CA ALA A 26 47.47 -17.78 -33.21
C ALA A 26 46.66 -17.58 -31.93
N ARG A 27 46.62 -16.35 -31.42
CA ARG A 27 45.70 -15.90 -30.39
C ARG A 27 44.45 -15.42 -31.07
N HIS A 28 43.37 -16.19 -30.97
CA HIS A 28 42.03 -15.67 -31.23
C HIS A 28 41.77 -14.50 -30.27
N ALA A 29 41.88 -13.31 -30.77
CA ALA A 29 41.39 -12.12 -30.08
C ALA A 29 39.87 -12.20 -30.03
N LEU A 30 39.34 -12.58 -28.88
CA LEU A 30 37.96 -12.32 -28.54
C LEU A 30 37.82 -10.80 -28.50
N THR A 31 37.26 -10.24 -29.57
CA THR A 31 36.82 -8.87 -29.61
C THR A 31 35.66 -8.76 -28.63
N LEU A 32 35.93 -8.25 -27.43
CA LEU A 32 34.90 -7.77 -26.54
C LEU A 32 34.19 -6.64 -27.28
N VAL A 33 33.05 -6.97 -27.85
CA VAL A 33 32.07 -5.96 -28.30
C VAL A 33 31.58 -5.28 -27.02
N CYS A 34 32.18 -4.16 -26.68
CA CYS A 34 31.55 -3.23 -25.76
C CYS A 34 30.25 -2.78 -26.44
N VAL A 35 29.15 -3.42 -26.09
CA VAL A 35 27.85 -2.86 -26.33
C VAL A 35 27.81 -1.60 -25.47
N SER A 36 27.94 -0.46 -26.11
CA SER A 36 27.66 0.85 -25.51
C SER A 36 26.15 0.90 -25.22
N GLY A 37 25.75 0.23 -24.14
CA GLY A 37 24.43 0.41 -23.55
C GLY A 37 24.41 1.78 -22.89
N ASP A 38 23.41 2.54 -23.25
CA ASP A 38 23.03 3.80 -22.64
C ASP A 38 23.01 3.61 -21.09
N SER A 39 24.00 4.18 -20.39
CA SER A 39 24.20 4.03 -18.95
C SER A 39 23.29 4.95 -18.12
N GLY A 40 22.16 5.35 -18.66
CA GLY A 40 21.08 6.01 -17.93
C GLY A 40 20.37 5.00 -17.03
N LEU A 41 20.23 5.34 -15.73
CA LEU A 41 19.40 4.58 -14.80
C LEU A 41 17.96 4.57 -15.32
N LYS A 42 17.36 3.38 -15.48
CA LYS A 42 15.98 3.26 -15.96
C LYS A 42 15.03 3.78 -14.88
N SER A 43 14.12 4.64 -15.29
CA SER A 43 13.11 5.23 -14.42
C SER A 43 11.82 4.41 -14.36
N TYR A 44 11.17 4.36 -13.21
CA TYR A 44 9.89 3.67 -13.06
C TYR A 44 8.82 4.53 -12.38
N LYS A 45 7.56 4.22 -12.68
CA LYS A 45 6.38 4.76 -12.01
C LYS A 45 5.41 3.63 -11.69
N VAL A 46 5.01 3.51 -10.41
CA VAL A 46 3.92 2.62 -9.99
C VAL A 46 2.64 3.45 -9.83
N VAL A 47 1.56 3.01 -10.47
CA VAL A 47 0.22 3.62 -10.39
C VAL A 47 -0.72 2.63 -9.72
N THR A 48 -1.19 2.98 -8.53
CA THR A 48 -2.03 2.11 -7.70
C THR A 48 -3.50 2.48 -7.80
N TYR A 49 -4.34 1.50 -8.13
CA TYR A 49 -5.79 1.61 -8.04
C TYR A 49 -6.31 0.52 -7.10
N GLY A 50 -7.00 0.91 -6.04
CA GLY A 50 -7.63 -0.10 -5.19
C GLY A 50 -7.69 0.20 -3.70
N CYS A 51 -7.50 -0.84 -2.91
CA CYS A 51 -7.55 -0.81 -1.46
C CYS A 51 -6.13 -0.78 -0.85
N GLN A 52 -6.06 -0.80 0.48
CA GLN A 52 -4.80 -0.79 1.24
C GLN A 52 -3.89 -1.97 0.88
N MET A 53 -4.46 -3.15 0.56
CA MET A 53 -3.67 -4.29 0.08
C MET A 53 -2.94 -3.98 -1.23
N ASN A 54 -3.57 -3.23 -2.15
CA ASN A 54 -2.88 -2.82 -3.38
C ASN A 54 -1.77 -1.78 -3.08
N VAL A 55 -1.96 -0.90 -2.09
CA VAL A 55 -0.89 0.03 -1.67
C VAL A 55 0.30 -0.76 -1.12
N HIS A 56 0.05 -1.70 -0.22
CA HIS A 56 1.07 -2.61 0.31
C HIS A 56 1.80 -3.39 -0.80
N ASP A 57 1.07 -3.95 -1.78
CA ASP A 57 1.67 -4.63 -2.93
C ASP A 57 2.52 -3.66 -3.77
N SER A 58 2.10 -2.39 -3.94
CA SER A 58 2.83 -1.38 -4.69
C SER A 58 4.13 -0.94 -4.03
N GLU A 59 4.19 -0.91 -2.70
CA GLU A 59 5.44 -0.66 -1.97
C GLU A 59 6.46 -1.79 -2.21
N ARG A 60 6.00 -3.06 -2.33
CA ARG A 60 6.85 -4.20 -2.68
C ARG A 60 7.30 -4.14 -4.14
N LEU A 61 6.39 -3.82 -5.06
CA LEU A 61 6.75 -3.61 -6.47
C LEU A 61 7.83 -2.53 -6.60
N SER A 62 7.69 -1.43 -5.86
CA SER A 62 8.70 -0.36 -5.86
C SER A 62 10.04 -0.84 -5.31
N GLY A 63 10.05 -1.60 -4.21
CA GLY A 63 11.28 -2.17 -3.64
C GLY A 63 11.97 -3.13 -4.61
N LEU A 64 11.24 -4.05 -5.23
CA LEU A 64 11.77 -4.99 -6.23
C LEU A 64 12.39 -4.27 -7.44
N LEU A 65 11.76 -3.18 -7.89
CA LEU A 65 12.28 -2.40 -9.00
C LEU A 65 13.55 -1.63 -8.63
N GLU A 66 13.59 -1.04 -7.42
CA GLU A 66 14.81 -0.38 -6.93
C GLU A 66 15.97 -1.37 -6.74
N ASP A 67 15.71 -2.58 -6.23
CA ASP A 67 16.71 -3.66 -6.16
C ASP A 67 17.18 -4.12 -7.54
N ALA A 68 16.30 -4.09 -8.55
CA ALA A 68 16.64 -4.38 -9.94
C ALA A 68 17.34 -3.21 -10.66
N GLY A 69 17.65 -2.11 -9.95
CA GLY A 69 18.42 -0.98 -10.48
C GLY A 69 17.57 0.10 -11.16
N TYR A 70 16.24 0.08 -11.00
CA TYR A 70 15.40 1.18 -11.45
C TYR A 70 15.39 2.32 -10.42
N VAL A 71 15.11 3.54 -10.87
CA VAL A 71 14.94 4.71 -10.01
C VAL A 71 13.52 5.27 -10.17
N LYS A 72 12.93 5.77 -9.08
CA LYS A 72 11.60 6.37 -9.13
C LYS A 72 11.62 7.60 -10.05
N ALA A 73 10.70 7.65 -11.03
CA ALA A 73 10.60 8.77 -11.96
C ALA A 73 10.26 10.07 -11.21
N THR A 74 10.95 11.14 -11.58
CA THR A 74 10.57 12.50 -11.22
C THR A 74 9.44 12.98 -12.14
N SER A 75 8.68 14.00 -11.75
CA SER A 75 7.44 14.44 -12.43
C SER A 75 7.57 14.89 -13.90
N ASP A 76 8.77 15.05 -14.44
CA ASP A 76 9.05 15.82 -15.66
C ASP A 76 9.31 15.00 -16.94
N GLY A 77 9.05 13.69 -16.96
CA GLY A 77 9.30 12.87 -18.13
C GLY A 77 8.45 11.61 -18.25
N ASP A 78 8.38 11.05 -19.47
CA ASP A 78 7.83 9.72 -19.69
C ASP A 78 8.81 8.70 -19.07
N PRO A 79 8.40 7.89 -18.05
CA PRO A 79 9.30 6.92 -17.42
C PRO A 79 9.61 5.75 -18.36
N ASP A 80 10.73 5.06 -18.12
CA ASP A 80 11.09 3.86 -18.87
C ASP A 80 10.18 2.67 -18.54
N LEU A 81 9.54 2.68 -17.37
CA LEU A 81 8.60 1.65 -16.94
C LEU A 81 7.40 2.27 -16.23
N VAL A 82 6.19 1.90 -16.65
CA VAL A 82 4.95 2.15 -15.91
C VAL A 82 4.35 0.83 -15.44
N VAL A 83 4.14 0.70 -14.14
CA VAL A 83 3.47 -0.47 -13.54
C VAL A 83 2.12 -0.04 -13.00
N PHE A 84 1.05 -0.65 -13.49
CA PHE A 84 -0.29 -0.49 -12.93
C PHE A 84 -0.57 -1.63 -11.95
N ASN A 85 -0.77 -1.31 -10.68
CA ASN A 85 -1.29 -2.25 -9.69
C ASN A 85 -2.79 -2.01 -9.50
N THR A 86 -3.62 -2.98 -9.85
CA THR A 86 -5.03 -2.75 -10.10
C THR A 86 -5.95 -3.62 -9.25
N CYS A 87 -7.11 -3.06 -8.90
CA CYS A 87 -8.15 -3.71 -8.11
C CYS A 87 -9.29 -4.21 -9.01
N ALA A 88 -9.80 -5.41 -8.76
CA ALA A 88 -10.99 -5.95 -9.42
C ALA A 88 -12.29 -5.74 -8.61
N VAL A 89 -12.19 -5.07 -7.45
CA VAL A 89 -13.34 -4.86 -6.54
C VAL A 89 -14.14 -3.60 -6.88
N ARG A 90 -13.56 -2.64 -7.58
CA ARG A 90 -14.21 -1.36 -7.92
C ARG A 90 -14.30 -1.22 -9.43
N GLU A 91 -15.52 -1.14 -9.97
CA GLU A 91 -15.78 -0.97 -11.42
C GLU A 91 -15.03 0.23 -12.03
N ASN A 92 -14.95 1.33 -11.29
CA ASN A 92 -14.17 2.50 -11.72
C ASN A 92 -12.66 2.25 -11.86
N ALA A 93 -12.11 1.19 -11.26
CA ALA A 93 -10.70 0.84 -11.42
C ALA A 93 -10.43 0.25 -12.81
N ASP A 94 -11.34 -0.58 -13.32
CA ASP A 94 -11.27 -1.17 -14.66
C ASP A 94 -11.26 -0.07 -15.72
N ASN A 95 -12.24 0.86 -15.66
CA ASN A 95 -12.35 1.98 -16.59
C ASN A 95 -11.14 2.91 -16.54
N LYS A 96 -10.61 3.19 -15.34
CA LYS A 96 -9.40 4.01 -15.17
C LYS A 96 -8.16 3.33 -15.75
N LEU A 97 -8.00 2.01 -15.55
CA LEU A 97 -6.88 1.27 -16.13
C LEU A 97 -6.88 1.39 -17.64
N TYR A 98 -7.96 0.97 -18.32
CA TYR A 98 -8.00 0.98 -19.78
C TYR A 98 -7.92 2.40 -20.36
N GLY A 99 -8.49 3.40 -19.68
CA GLY A 99 -8.34 4.81 -20.05
C GLY A 99 -6.86 5.27 -20.03
N ASN A 100 -6.15 4.95 -18.95
CA ASN A 100 -4.73 5.32 -18.82
C ASN A 100 -3.83 4.50 -19.75
N LEU A 101 -4.11 3.21 -19.97
CA LEU A 101 -3.40 2.42 -20.96
C LEU A 101 -3.54 3.04 -22.36
N GLY A 102 -4.74 3.53 -22.73
CA GLY A 102 -4.96 4.25 -23.99
C GLY A 102 -4.13 5.53 -24.09
N GLN A 103 -3.98 6.28 -23.02
CA GLN A 103 -3.15 7.50 -22.97
C GLN A 103 -1.64 7.20 -23.10
N LEU A 104 -1.18 6.03 -22.67
CA LEU A 104 0.23 5.63 -22.77
C LEU A 104 0.63 5.08 -24.14
N ALA A 105 -0.30 4.66 -24.99
CA ALA A 105 0.03 4.13 -26.31
C ALA A 105 0.85 5.12 -27.18
N PRO A 106 0.50 6.43 -27.27
CA PRO A 106 1.32 7.40 -27.99
C PRO A 106 2.69 7.64 -27.32
N ALA A 107 2.76 7.62 -25.97
CA ALA A 107 4.03 7.78 -25.24
C ALA A 107 4.99 6.64 -25.56
N LYS A 108 4.51 5.39 -25.54
CA LYS A 108 5.29 4.19 -25.88
C LYS A 108 5.79 4.23 -27.35
N THR A 109 5.01 4.78 -28.26
CA THR A 109 5.45 4.95 -29.67
C THR A 109 6.61 5.94 -29.79
N ARG A 110 6.60 7.02 -28.98
CA ARG A 110 7.70 8.01 -28.95
C ARG A 110 8.94 7.47 -28.21
N HIS A 111 8.74 6.77 -27.09
CA HIS A 111 9.78 6.21 -26.25
C HIS A 111 9.89 4.71 -26.50
N LYS A 112 10.69 4.31 -27.48
CA LYS A 112 10.81 2.90 -27.96
C LYS A 112 11.32 1.91 -26.90
N GLY A 113 11.96 2.38 -25.82
CA GLY A 113 12.44 1.57 -24.71
C GLY A 113 11.44 1.41 -23.56
N MET A 114 10.34 2.16 -23.59
CA MET A 114 9.34 2.15 -22.53
C MET A 114 8.66 0.79 -22.40
N GLN A 115 8.52 0.31 -21.17
CA GLN A 115 7.75 -0.89 -20.86
C GLN A 115 6.49 -0.54 -20.03
N ILE A 116 5.42 -1.31 -20.22
CA ILE A 116 4.17 -1.16 -19.48
C ILE A 116 3.81 -2.51 -18.88
N ALA A 117 3.68 -2.56 -17.55
CA ALA A 117 3.28 -3.74 -16.80
C ALA A 117 1.93 -3.52 -16.12
N VAL A 118 1.10 -4.56 -16.07
CA VAL A 118 -0.20 -4.54 -15.38
C VAL A 118 -0.24 -5.70 -14.40
N GLY A 119 -0.42 -5.38 -13.13
CA GLY A 119 -0.48 -6.34 -12.03
C GLY A 119 -1.71 -6.16 -11.14
N GLY A 120 -1.81 -7.00 -10.12
CA GLY A 120 -2.85 -6.95 -9.11
C GLY A 120 -4.12 -7.74 -9.44
N CYS A 121 -5.18 -7.48 -8.66
CA CYS A 121 -6.42 -8.28 -8.73
C CYS A 121 -7.11 -8.26 -10.11
N LEU A 122 -7.03 -7.16 -10.85
CA LEU A 122 -7.62 -7.10 -12.20
C LEU A 122 -6.81 -7.92 -13.19
N ALA A 123 -5.48 -7.89 -13.10
CA ALA A 123 -4.61 -8.74 -13.91
C ALA A 123 -4.88 -10.23 -13.64
N GLN A 124 -5.04 -10.61 -12.37
CA GLN A 124 -5.43 -11.96 -11.96
C GLN A 124 -6.75 -12.41 -12.59
N LYS A 125 -7.72 -11.48 -12.71
CA LYS A 125 -9.05 -11.75 -13.30
C LYS A 125 -9.03 -11.78 -14.83
N ASP A 126 -8.49 -10.73 -15.46
CA ASP A 126 -8.64 -10.46 -16.89
C ASP A 126 -7.56 -11.12 -17.77
N ARG A 127 -6.39 -11.46 -17.19
CA ARG A 127 -5.31 -12.25 -17.83
C ARG A 127 -4.98 -11.73 -19.25
N ASP A 128 -4.98 -12.62 -20.24
CA ASP A 128 -4.72 -12.33 -21.67
C ASP A 128 -5.67 -11.28 -22.26
N THR A 129 -6.82 -11.05 -21.66
CA THR A 129 -7.77 -10.03 -22.14
C THR A 129 -7.16 -8.65 -22.10
N ILE A 130 -6.24 -8.38 -21.16
CA ILE A 130 -5.53 -7.10 -21.06
C ILE A 130 -4.68 -6.88 -22.31
N VAL A 131 -3.86 -7.86 -22.69
CA VAL A 131 -3.00 -7.76 -23.90
C VAL A 131 -3.83 -7.67 -25.17
N ARG A 132 -4.96 -8.40 -25.25
CA ARG A 132 -5.87 -8.30 -26.41
C ARG A 132 -6.49 -6.91 -26.57
N LYS A 133 -6.85 -6.25 -25.46
CA LYS A 133 -7.43 -4.89 -25.47
C LYS A 133 -6.37 -3.79 -25.57
N ALA A 134 -5.17 -4.04 -25.09
CA ALA A 134 -4.05 -3.11 -25.07
C ALA A 134 -2.75 -3.81 -25.52
N PRO A 135 -2.56 -4.04 -26.83
CA PRO A 135 -1.42 -4.81 -27.38
C PRO A 135 -0.04 -4.18 -27.11
N TRP A 136 -0.01 -2.96 -26.60
CA TRP A 136 1.22 -2.25 -26.18
C TRP A 136 1.63 -2.53 -24.74
N VAL A 137 0.90 -3.35 -23.98
CA VAL A 137 1.28 -3.86 -22.66
C VAL A 137 2.33 -4.96 -22.84
N ASP A 138 3.44 -4.87 -22.10
CA ASP A 138 4.56 -5.81 -22.19
C ASP A 138 4.46 -6.95 -21.18
N VAL A 139 3.91 -6.68 -19.99
CA VAL A 139 3.84 -7.66 -18.89
C VAL A 139 2.48 -7.62 -18.23
N VAL A 140 1.89 -8.80 -17.99
CA VAL A 140 0.70 -8.99 -17.14
C VAL A 140 1.05 -10.04 -16.10
N PHE A 141 0.90 -9.69 -14.81
CA PHE A 141 1.23 -10.59 -13.71
C PHE A 141 0.15 -10.58 -12.61
N GLY A 142 -0.01 -11.72 -11.95
CA GLY A 142 -1.04 -11.91 -10.92
C GLY A 142 -0.66 -11.34 -9.55
N THR A 143 -1.58 -11.51 -8.59
CA THR A 143 -1.35 -11.12 -7.18
C THR A 143 -0.38 -12.06 -6.47
N HIS A 144 -0.20 -13.27 -6.97
CA HIS A 144 0.62 -14.32 -6.33
C HIS A 144 2.06 -14.35 -6.83
N ASN A 145 2.39 -13.66 -7.90
CA ASN A 145 3.72 -13.65 -8.51
C ASN A 145 4.34 -12.25 -8.67
N ILE A 146 4.06 -11.35 -7.71
CA ILE A 146 4.63 -10.00 -7.66
C ILE A 146 6.17 -10.04 -7.73
N GLY A 147 6.81 -11.00 -7.06
CA GLY A 147 8.26 -11.19 -7.05
C GLY A 147 8.88 -11.48 -8.42
N HIS A 148 8.09 -11.95 -9.39
CA HIS A 148 8.57 -12.31 -10.73
C HIS A 148 8.67 -11.10 -11.67
N LEU A 149 8.16 -9.91 -11.28
CA LEU A 149 8.11 -8.73 -12.15
C LEU A 149 9.45 -8.40 -12.83
N PRO A 150 10.60 -8.34 -12.13
CA PRO A 150 11.88 -8.01 -12.79
C PRO A 150 12.26 -9.01 -13.88
N ALA A 151 12.05 -10.31 -13.63
CA ALA A 151 12.34 -11.36 -14.60
C ALA A 151 11.41 -11.32 -15.82
N LEU A 152 10.12 -11.02 -15.61
CA LEU A 152 9.14 -10.88 -16.68
C LEU A 152 9.43 -9.66 -17.57
N LEU A 153 9.85 -8.53 -16.99
CA LEU A 153 10.26 -7.34 -17.74
C LEU A 153 11.46 -7.63 -18.63
N GLU A 154 12.47 -8.33 -18.09
CA GLU A 154 13.64 -8.69 -18.86
C GLU A 154 13.31 -9.69 -19.97
N ARG A 155 12.46 -10.69 -19.70
CA ARG A 155 11.99 -11.65 -20.71
C ARG A 155 11.23 -10.94 -21.82
N ALA A 156 10.28 -10.04 -21.50
CA ALA A 156 9.54 -9.27 -22.49
C ALA A 156 10.47 -8.41 -23.37
N ARG A 157 11.53 -7.85 -22.77
CA ARG A 157 12.54 -7.06 -23.48
C ARG A 157 13.37 -7.92 -24.47
N ILE A 158 13.76 -9.12 -24.06
CA ILE A 158 14.57 -10.03 -24.90
C ILE A 158 13.73 -10.63 -26.03
N GLU A 159 12.55 -11.15 -25.68
CA GLU A 159 11.68 -11.87 -26.62
C GLU A 159 10.86 -10.95 -27.51
N GLN A 160 10.79 -9.65 -27.18
CA GLN A 160 9.95 -8.63 -27.87
C GLN A 160 8.48 -9.08 -27.98
N GLN A 161 7.99 -9.80 -26.97
CA GLN A 161 6.62 -10.32 -26.86
C GLN A 161 6.07 -10.03 -25.47
N ALA A 162 4.75 -9.82 -25.40
CA ALA A 162 4.07 -9.65 -24.13
C ALA A 162 4.16 -10.92 -23.28
N GLN A 163 4.54 -10.77 -22.02
CA GLN A 163 4.59 -11.84 -21.04
C GLN A 163 3.33 -11.81 -20.17
N VAL A 164 2.61 -12.94 -20.09
CA VAL A 164 1.44 -13.07 -19.22
C VAL A 164 1.70 -14.24 -18.27
N GLU A 165 1.85 -13.94 -16.97
CA GLU A 165 2.09 -14.94 -15.95
C GLU A 165 1.14 -14.77 -14.78
N ILE A 166 0.27 -15.73 -14.57
CA ILE A 166 -0.73 -15.72 -13.52
C ILE A 166 -0.60 -17.01 -12.71
N LEU A 167 -0.18 -16.88 -11.46
CA LEU A 167 -0.16 -18.00 -10.52
C LEU A 167 -1.47 -18.09 -9.74
N GLU A 168 -1.90 -19.32 -9.45
CA GLU A 168 -3.17 -19.59 -8.73
C GLU A 168 -2.96 -19.64 -7.20
N SER A 169 -1.72 -19.74 -6.73
CA SER A 169 -1.36 -19.76 -5.30
C SER A 169 -0.10 -18.96 -5.03
N LEU A 170 0.08 -18.54 -3.78
CA LEU A 170 1.30 -17.86 -3.34
C LEU A 170 2.47 -18.84 -3.34
N GLU A 171 3.59 -18.44 -3.93
CA GLU A 171 4.89 -19.10 -3.77
C GLU A 171 5.69 -18.47 -2.64
N THR A 172 5.54 -17.16 -2.47
CA THR A 172 6.27 -16.37 -1.47
C THR A 172 5.33 -15.34 -0.86
N PHE A 173 5.32 -15.24 0.47
CA PHE A 173 4.50 -14.24 1.13
C PHE A 173 4.99 -12.83 0.77
N PRO A 174 4.10 -11.91 0.31
CA PRO A 174 4.52 -10.58 -0.18
C PRO A 174 5.36 -9.77 0.82
N SER A 175 5.16 -9.97 2.12
CA SER A 175 5.91 -9.25 3.18
C SER A 175 7.40 -9.57 3.23
N THR A 176 7.85 -10.67 2.62
CA THR A 176 9.28 -11.03 2.56
C THR A 176 10.02 -10.35 1.41
N LEU A 177 9.28 -9.69 0.50
CA LEU A 177 9.86 -8.99 -0.63
C LEU A 177 10.45 -7.63 -0.20
N PRO A 178 11.48 -7.13 -0.90
CA PRO A 178 12.00 -5.79 -0.72
C PRO A 178 10.89 -4.75 -0.75
N THR A 179 11.00 -3.71 0.07
CA THR A 179 9.93 -2.72 0.22
C THR A 179 10.46 -1.30 0.10
N ARG A 180 9.78 -0.49 -0.72
CA ARG A 180 9.95 0.95 -0.74
C ARG A 180 8.70 1.61 -0.21
N ARG A 181 8.67 1.94 1.08
CA ARG A 181 7.52 2.58 1.71
C ARG A 181 7.35 4.03 1.27
N GLU A 182 6.11 4.43 1.01
CA GLU A 182 5.79 5.82 0.70
C GLU A 182 5.91 6.71 1.95
N SER A 183 5.42 6.26 3.10
CA SER A 183 5.49 6.99 4.37
C SER A 183 6.75 6.64 5.17
N ALA A 184 7.35 7.65 5.82
CA ALA A 184 8.45 7.47 6.77
C ALA A 184 7.96 7.12 8.18
N TYR A 185 6.71 7.47 8.52
CA TYR A 185 6.16 7.42 9.88
C TYR A 185 5.11 6.33 10.07
N ALA A 186 4.54 5.81 8.98
CA ALA A 186 3.48 4.79 9.02
C ALA A 186 3.81 3.63 8.07
N ALA A 187 3.39 2.41 8.43
CA ALA A 187 3.60 1.23 7.62
C ALA A 187 2.38 0.29 7.60
N TRP A 188 2.21 -0.39 6.47
CA TRP A 188 1.26 -1.47 6.31
C TRP A 188 1.94 -2.80 6.62
N VAL A 189 1.34 -3.63 7.48
CA VAL A 189 1.86 -4.95 7.84
C VAL A 189 0.79 -6.00 7.52
N ALA A 190 0.98 -6.77 6.47
CA ALA A 190 0.09 -7.88 6.15
C ALA A 190 0.32 -9.03 7.14
N ILE A 191 -0.73 -9.42 7.87
CA ILE A 191 -0.70 -10.55 8.80
C ILE A 191 -1.30 -11.81 8.20
N SER A 192 -2.19 -11.65 7.21
CA SER A 192 -2.77 -12.75 6.42
C SER A 192 -3.03 -12.30 4.98
N VAL A 193 -3.12 -13.26 4.06
CA VAL A 193 -3.51 -13.07 2.66
C VAL A 193 -4.63 -14.05 2.31
N GLY A 194 -5.50 -13.69 1.36
CA GLY A 194 -6.64 -14.54 0.98
C GLY A 194 -7.82 -14.43 1.93
N CYS A 195 -8.88 -15.20 1.67
CA CYS A 195 -10.09 -15.17 2.49
C CYS A 195 -10.91 -16.46 2.30
N ASN A 196 -11.30 -17.09 3.40
CA ASN A 196 -12.13 -18.29 3.41
C ASN A 196 -13.64 -18.00 3.47
N ASN A 197 -14.06 -16.72 3.47
CA ASN A 197 -15.48 -16.36 3.43
C ASN A 197 -16.09 -16.58 2.04
N THR A 198 -17.36 -16.97 2.00
CA THR A 198 -18.10 -17.28 0.77
C THR A 198 -19.15 -16.22 0.42
N CYS A 199 -18.86 -14.95 0.71
CA CYS A 199 -19.78 -13.83 0.44
C CYS A 199 -20.17 -13.80 -1.05
N THR A 200 -21.47 -13.77 -1.35
CA THR A 200 -21.99 -13.95 -2.72
C THR A 200 -21.61 -12.85 -3.71
N PHE A 201 -21.26 -11.67 -3.23
CA PHE A 201 -20.86 -10.52 -4.05
C PHE A 201 -19.34 -10.34 -4.19
N CYS A 202 -18.55 -11.15 -3.45
CA CYS A 202 -17.11 -10.92 -3.32
C CYS A 202 -16.31 -11.85 -4.23
N ILE A 203 -15.40 -11.27 -5.00
CA ILE A 203 -14.52 -12.01 -5.91
C ILE A 203 -13.13 -12.28 -5.27
N VAL A 204 -12.86 -11.75 -4.09
CA VAL A 204 -11.53 -11.82 -3.44
C VAL A 204 -11.01 -13.25 -3.27
N PRO A 205 -11.80 -14.25 -2.83
CA PRO A 205 -11.29 -15.62 -2.70
C PRO A 205 -10.77 -16.21 -4.03
N ALA A 206 -11.42 -15.84 -5.15
CA ALA A 206 -10.98 -16.29 -6.47
C ALA A 206 -9.72 -15.59 -6.98
N LEU A 207 -9.35 -14.43 -6.39
CA LEU A 207 -8.23 -13.61 -6.86
C LEU A 207 -7.03 -13.61 -5.92
N ARG A 208 -7.25 -13.85 -4.62
CA ARG A 208 -6.19 -13.85 -3.59
C ARG A 208 -6.07 -15.19 -2.86
N GLY A 209 -6.81 -16.20 -3.29
CA GLY A 209 -6.73 -17.55 -2.78
C GLY A 209 -7.38 -17.74 -1.40
N LYS A 210 -7.07 -18.90 -0.81
CA LYS A 210 -7.44 -19.22 0.57
C LYS A 210 -6.68 -18.35 1.55
N GLU A 211 -7.23 -18.23 2.74
CA GLU A 211 -6.59 -17.52 3.84
C GLU A 211 -5.34 -18.28 4.30
N GLU A 212 -4.23 -17.55 4.34
CA GLU A 212 -2.95 -18.02 4.84
C GLU A 212 -2.44 -16.99 5.85
N ASP A 213 -2.20 -17.43 7.09
CA ASP A 213 -1.74 -16.59 8.18
C ASP A 213 -0.21 -16.61 8.31
N ARG A 214 0.37 -15.46 8.56
CA ARG A 214 1.80 -15.38 8.90
C ARG A 214 2.01 -15.82 10.35
N ARG A 215 3.17 -16.37 10.63
CA ARG A 215 3.56 -16.70 12.00
C ARG A 215 3.65 -15.43 12.85
N PRO A 216 3.14 -15.44 14.10
CA PRO A 216 3.17 -14.27 14.97
C PRO A 216 4.58 -13.69 15.15
N GLY A 217 5.59 -14.55 15.32
CA GLY A 217 6.99 -14.11 15.44
C GLY A 217 7.50 -13.32 14.22
N ASP A 218 7.14 -13.73 13.00
CA ASP A 218 7.54 -13.02 11.77
C ASP A 218 6.85 -11.65 11.66
N VAL A 219 5.60 -11.57 12.10
CA VAL A 219 4.86 -10.30 12.12
C VAL A 219 5.47 -9.33 13.13
N LEU A 220 5.76 -9.80 14.36
CA LEU A 220 6.36 -8.97 15.41
C LEU A 220 7.77 -8.52 15.02
N ALA A 221 8.59 -9.41 14.46
CA ALA A 221 9.93 -9.06 13.98
C ALA A 221 9.90 -8.00 12.86
N GLU A 222 8.92 -8.07 11.93
CA GLU A 222 8.74 -7.02 10.92
C GLU A 222 8.36 -5.68 11.58
N ILE A 223 7.46 -5.68 12.57
CA ILE A 223 7.05 -4.46 13.27
C ILE A 223 8.25 -3.86 14.02
N GLU A 224 9.05 -4.67 14.72
CA GLU A 224 10.27 -4.22 15.40
C GLU A 224 11.28 -3.59 14.43
N ALA A 225 11.50 -4.22 13.28
CA ALA A 225 12.38 -3.68 12.23
C ALA A 225 11.86 -2.32 11.72
N LEU A 226 10.55 -2.20 11.46
CA LEU A 226 9.92 -0.96 11.04
C LEU A 226 10.09 0.16 12.08
N VAL A 227 9.90 -0.16 13.36
CA VAL A 227 10.12 0.79 14.46
C VAL A 227 11.58 1.19 14.56
N GLY A 228 12.52 0.26 14.34
CA GLY A 228 13.96 0.54 14.23
C GLY A 228 14.30 1.56 13.13
N GLU A 229 13.56 1.54 12.01
CA GLU A 229 13.69 2.50 10.90
C GLU A 229 13.02 3.86 11.18
N GLY A 230 12.24 3.97 12.25
CA GLY A 230 11.58 5.22 12.67
C GLY A 230 10.07 5.24 12.51
N VAL A 231 9.44 4.15 12.05
CA VAL A 231 7.98 4.04 12.00
C VAL A 231 7.41 4.08 13.41
N ILE A 232 6.32 4.83 13.60
CA ILE A 232 5.60 4.93 14.89
C ILE A 232 4.14 4.50 14.79
N GLU A 233 3.60 4.35 13.58
CA GLU A 233 2.24 3.83 13.35
C GLU A 233 2.29 2.61 12.42
N VAL A 234 1.64 1.51 12.82
CA VAL A 234 1.43 0.35 11.94
C VAL A 234 -0.05 0.08 11.77
N THR A 235 -0.43 -0.34 10.56
CA THR A 235 -1.78 -0.83 10.28
C THR A 235 -1.70 -2.29 9.85
N LEU A 236 -2.29 -3.19 10.64
CA LEU A 236 -2.37 -4.61 10.34
C LEU A 236 -3.38 -4.85 9.22
N LEU A 237 -2.97 -5.58 8.19
CA LEU A 237 -3.76 -5.89 7.01
C LEU A 237 -4.12 -7.38 6.94
N GLY A 238 -5.36 -7.64 6.57
CA GLY A 238 -5.90 -8.95 6.20
C GLY A 238 -7.20 -8.75 5.44
N GLN A 239 -7.69 -9.75 4.73
CA GLN A 239 -9.02 -9.71 4.10
C GLN A 239 -10.13 -9.97 5.14
N ASN A 240 -9.79 -10.67 6.20
CA ASN A 240 -10.55 -10.86 7.44
C ASN A 240 -9.54 -10.84 8.58
N VAL A 241 -9.12 -9.65 9.01
CA VAL A 241 -7.95 -9.49 9.89
C VAL A 241 -8.11 -10.20 11.24
N ASN A 242 -9.33 -10.30 11.74
CA ASN A 242 -9.62 -10.90 13.04
C ASN A 242 -9.96 -12.42 13.00
N SER A 243 -9.85 -13.06 11.82
CA SER A 243 -9.75 -14.53 11.74
C SER A 243 -8.31 -15.03 11.90
N TYR A 244 -7.35 -14.10 11.97
CA TYR A 244 -5.93 -14.42 12.11
C TYR A 244 -5.67 -15.45 13.22
N GLY A 245 -4.90 -16.47 12.89
CA GLY A 245 -4.61 -17.62 13.73
C GLY A 245 -5.56 -18.81 13.55
N SER A 246 -6.61 -18.67 12.71
CA SER A 246 -7.56 -19.76 12.48
C SER A 246 -6.93 -20.97 11.79
N ASP A 247 -6.00 -20.78 10.88
CA ASP A 247 -5.21 -21.84 10.22
C ASP A 247 -4.07 -22.36 11.12
N LEU A 248 -3.64 -21.55 12.10
CA LEU A 248 -2.69 -21.94 13.15
C LEU A 248 -3.35 -22.67 14.32
N GLY A 249 -4.68 -22.79 14.32
CA GLY A 249 -5.46 -23.45 15.38
C GLY A 249 -5.68 -22.61 16.64
N ASP A 250 -5.37 -21.31 16.63
CA ASP A 250 -5.56 -20.39 17.75
C ASP A 250 -6.55 -19.25 17.39
N ARG A 251 -7.77 -19.35 17.89
CA ARG A 251 -8.84 -18.35 17.65
C ARG A 251 -8.65 -17.04 18.42
N GLU A 252 -7.73 -16.99 19.38
CA GLU A 252 -7.38 -15.80 20.14
C GLU A 252 -6.08 -15.14 19.62
N ALA A 253 -5.49 -15.69 18.55
CA ALA A 253 -4.20 -15.21 18.04
C ALA A 253 -4.22 -13.73 17.69
N PHE A 254 -5.34 -13.20 17.17
CA PHE A 254 -5.44 -11.79 16.80
C PHE A 254 -5.35 -10.86 18.02
N SER A 255 -6.10 -11.15 19.09
CA SER A 255 -6.05 -10.36 20.33
C SER A 255 -4.70 -10.49 21.04
N LYS A 256 -4.11 -11.70 21.02
CA LYS A 256 -2.74 -11.93 21.53
C LYS A 256 -1.71 -11.12 20.72
N LEU A 257 -1.85 -11.09 19.39
CA LEU A 257 -0.98 -10.30 18.51
C LEU A 257 -1.09 -8.79 18.80
N LEU A 258 -2.31 -8.26 19.01
CA LEU A 258 -2.50 -6.85 19.38
C LEU A 258 -1.77 -6.51 20.68
N ARG A 259 -1.95 -7.34 21.73
CA ARG A 259 -1.27 -7.14 23.02
C ARG A 259 0.25 -7.25 22.89
N ALA A 260 0.76 -8.23 22.13
CA ALA A 260 2.19 -8.42 21.93
C ALA A 260 2.81 -7.27 21.14
N ALA A 261 2.19 -6.84 20.04
CA ALA A 261 2.64 -5.67 19.27
C ALA A 261 2.59 -4.39 20.12
N GLY A 262 1.62 -4.30 21.03
CA GLY A 262 1.50 -3.19 21.99
C GLY A 262 2.68 -3.03 22.93
N GLN A 263 3.48 -4.08 23.14
CA GLN A 263 4.69 -4.03 23.99
C GLN A 263 5.96 -3.57 23.23
N ILE A 264 5.89 -3.41 21.91
CA ILE A 264 7.06 -2.99 21.12
C ILE A 264 7.41 -1.53 21.45
N GLU A 265 8.58 -1.33 22.02
CA GLU A 265 9.04 0.01 22.43
C GLU A 265 9.21 0.93 21.22
N GLY A 266 8.59 2.10 21.26
CA GLY A 266 8.62 3.09 20.20
C GLY A 266 7.53 2.95 19.15
N LEU A 267 6.68 1.92 19.22
CA LEU A 267 5.44 1.83 18.46
C LEU A 267 4.35 2.61 19.20
N GLU A 268 3.90 3.72 18.60
CA GLU A 268 2.95 4.63 19.26
C GLU A 268 1.49 4.37 18.85
N ARG A 269 1.25 3.81 17.65
CA ARG A 269 -0.10 3.58 17.13
C ARG A 269 -0.18 2.26 16.39
N ILE A 270 -1.17 1.46 16.76
CA ILE A 270 -1.55 0.21 16.09
C ILE A 270 -2.98 0.36 15.59
N ARG A 271 -3.18 0.10 14.31
CA ARG A 271 -4.48 0.05 13.64
C ARG A 271 -4.66 -1.28 12.93
N PHE A 272 -5.87 -1.61 12.59
CA PHE A 272 -6.16 -2.75 11.72
C PHE A 272 -7.37 -2.45 10.82
N THR A 273 -7.49 -3.19 9.72
CA THR A 273 -8.56 -3.01 8.73
C THR A 273 -9.28 -4.32 8.47
N SER A 274 -10.51 -4.21 7.95
CA SER A 274 -11.32 -5.35 7.47
C SER A 274 -11.63 -6.45 8.49
N PRO A 275 -11.91 -6.15 9.77
CA PRO A 275 -12.42 -7.16 10.69
C PRO A 275 -13.81 -7.62 10.26
N HIS A 276 -14.15 -8.87 10.55
CA HIS A 276 -15.45 -9.44 10.25
C HIS A 276 -16.27 -9.63 11.54
N PRO A 277 -17.55 -9.21 11.59
CA PRO A 277 -18.38 -9.29 12.80
C PRO A 277 -18.54 -10.70 13.38
N ARG A 278 -18.40 -11.76 12.54
CA ARG A 278 -18.43 -13.15 13.01
C ARG A 278 -17.32 -13.45 14.03
N ASP A 279 -16.11 -12.99 13.70
CA ASP A 279 -14.88 -13.35 14.41
C ASP A 279 -14.48 -12.26 15.42
N PHE A 280 -15.32 -11.22 15.60
CA PHE A 280 -15.08 -10.14 16.55
C PHE A 280 -15.56 -10.55 17.95
N THR A 281 -14.61 -10.91 18.81
CA THR A 281 -14.84 -11.46 20.16
C THR A 281 -14.70 -10.39 21.23
N ASP A 282 -15.21 -10.69 22.43
CA ASP A 282 -15.04 -9.82 23.60
C ASP A 282 -13.56 -9.66 23.98
N ASP A 283 -12.71 -10.68 23.72
CA ASP A 283 -11.27 -10.60 23.96
C ASP A 283 -10.56 -9.63 22.98
N VAL A 284 -11.03 -9.51 21.74
CA VAL A 284 -10.54 -8.47 20.81
C VAL A 284 -10.91 -7.08 21.32
N ILE A 285 -12.13 -6.89 21.84
CA ILE A 285 -12.56 -5.62 22.43
C ILE A 285 -11.70 -5.28 23.64
N ALA A 286 -11.46 -6.26 24.53
CA ALA A 286 -10.58 -6.09 25.68
C ALA A 286 -9.15 -5.75 25.26
N ALA A 287 -8.58 -6.44 24.27
CA ALA A 287 -7.24 -6.14 23.75
C ALA A 287 -7.13 -4.72 23.20
N MET A 288 -8.16 -4.21 22.51
CA MET A 288 -8.20 -2.83 22.03
C MET A 288 -8.26 -1.83 23.17
N ALA A 289 -9.06 -2.08 24.21
CA ALA A 289 -9.27 -1.16 25.32
C ALA A 289 -8.08 -1.13 26.31
N GLU A 290 -7.43 -2.28 26.52
CA GLU A 290 -6.35 -2.45 27.50
C GLU A 290 -4.96 -2.11 26.96
N THR A 291 -4.77 -2.07 25.63
CA THR A 291 -3.47 -1.82 25.00
C THR A 291 -3.38 -0.37 24.56
N PRO A 292 -2.63 0.50 25.28
CA PRO A 292 -2.72 1.95 25.13
C PRO A 292 -2.40 2.50 23.74
N ASN A 293 -1.57 1.79 22.97
CA ASN A 293 -1.19 2.18 21.61
C ASN A 293 -2.03 1.49 20.51
N VAL A 294 -3.01 0.66 20.87
CA VAL A 294 -4.07 0.25 19.92
C VAL A 294 -5.09 1.37 19.85
N MET A 295 -5.24 1.93 18.67
CA MET A 295 -6.07 3.13 18.48
C MET A 295 -7.57 2.81 18.61
N HIS A 296 -8.31 3.69 19.28
CA HIS A 296 -9.77 3.59 19.46
C HIS A 296 -10.49 3.91 18.14
N GLN A 297 -10.20 3.14 17.12
CA GLN A 297 -10.77 3.23 15.78
C GLN A 297 -11.13 1.82 15.29
N LEU A 298 -12.38 1.63 14.91
CA LEU A 298 -12.87 0.36 14.40
C LEU A 298 -13.55 0.55 13.05
N HIS A 299 -13.01 -0.06 12.00
CA HIS A 299 -13.70 -0.16 10.72
C HIS A 299 -14.33 -1.54 10.60
N MET A 300 -15.65 -1.68 10.79
CA MET A 300 -16.36 -2.96 10.75
C MET A 300 -17.45 -2.97 9.67
N PRO A 301 -17.26 -3.72 8.57
CA PRO A 301 -18.21 -3.76 7.46
C PRO A 301 -19.57 -4.36 7.83
N LEU A 302 -20.64 -3.56 7.80
CA LEU A 302 -22.03 -3.95 8.01
C LEU A 302 -22.61 -4.66 6.76
N GLN A 303 -22.34 -4.11 5.59
CA GLN A 303 -22.86 -4.44 4.27
C GLN A 303 -24.36 -4.15 4.08
N SER A 304 -25.23 -4.62 4.97
CA SER A 304 -26.68 -4.33 5.03
C SER A 304 -27.20 -4.42 6.46
N GLY A 305 -28.22 -3.67 6.78
CA GLY A 305 -28.95 -3.75 8.05
C GLY A 305 -30.09 -4.78 8.04
N SER A 306 -30.40 -5.38 6.90
CA SER A 306 -31.45 -6.40 6.79
C SER A 306 -30.89 -7.81 6.95
N ASP A 307 -31.49 -8.59 7.81
CA ASP A 307 -31.13 -10.01 8.01
C ASP A 307 -31.40 -10.85 6.75
N THR A 308 -32.42 -10.52 5.98
CA THR A 308 -32.75 -11.18 4.71
C THR A 308 -31.63 -10.94 3.68
N VAL A 309 -31.21 -9.68 3.53
CA VAL A 309 -30.11 -9.33 2.60
C VAL A 309 -28.78 -9.90 3.10
N LEU A 310 -28.47 -9.83 4.40
CA LEU A 310 -27.27 -10.43 4.98
C LEU A 310 -27.22 -11.96 4.73
N LYS A 311 -28.36 -12.64 4.83
CA LYS A 311 -28.47 -14.08 4.50
C LYS A 311 -28.19 -14.32 3.01
N ALA A 312 -28.78 -13.53 2.13
CA ALA A 312 -28.55 -13.61 0.67
C ALA A 312 -27.09 -13.29 0.30
N MET A 313 -26.46 -12.37 1.01
CA MET A 313 -25.01 -12.06 0.92
C MET A 313 -24.11 -13.17 1.49
N ARG A 314 -24.67 -14.21 2.13
CA ARG A 314 -23.95 -15.24 2.91
C ARG A 314 -23.09 -14.63 4.02
N ARG A 315 -23.62 -13.59 4.69
CA ARG A 315 -22.99 -13.08 5.93
C ARG A 315 -23.45 -13.92 7.12
N SER A 316 -22.48 -14.34 7.95
CA SER A 316 -22.73 -15.25 9.07
C SER A 316 -23.14 -14.55 10.37
N TYR A 317 -23.44 -13.27 10.33
CA TYR A 317 -24.01 -12.47 11.41
C TYR A 317 -25.36 -11.88 11.01
N ARG A 318 -26.06 -11.29 11.99
CA ARG A 318 -27.33 -10.60 11.85
C ARG A 318 -27.26 -9.22 12.50
N GLN A 319 -28.23 -8.37 12.23
CA GLN A 319 -28.33 -7.00 12.70
C GLN A 319 -28.10 -6.89 14.22
N GLU A 320 -28.81 -7.71 15.02
CA GLU A 320 -28.70 -7.66 16.48
C GLU A 320 -27.29 -7.96 16.98
N ARG A 321 -26.64 -8.98 16.44
CA ARG A 321 -25.23 -9.28 16.77
C ARG A 321 -24.31 -8.12 16.41
N PHE A 322 -24.49 -7.52 15.23
CA PHE A 322 -23.68 -6.39 14.80
C PHE A 322 -23.83 -5.20 15.75
N LEU A 323 -25.08 -4.79 16.05
CA LEU A 323 -25.36 -3.70 16.98
C LEU A 323 -24.89 -4.04 18.42
N GLY A 324 -24.97 -5.31 18.82
CA GLY A 324 -24.43 -5.79 20.09
C GLY A 324 -22.92 -5.59 20.21
N ILE A 325 -22.15 -5.86 19.15
CA ILE A 325 -20.71 -5.57 19.10
C ILE A 325 -20.46 -4.07 19.22
N ILE A 326 -21.18 -3.25 18.45
CA ILE A 326 -21.04 -1.78 18.49
C ILE A 326 -21.28 -1.23 19.91
N ARG A 327 -22.32 -1.72 20.61
CA ARG A 327 -22.59 -1.32 22.01
C ARG A 327 -21.42 -1.70 22.94
N LYS A 328 -20.93 -2.96 22.89
CA LYS A 328 -19.79 -3.42 23.71
C LYS A 328 -18.52 -2.61 23.44
N VAL A 329 -18.24 -2.29 22.17
CA VAL A 329 -17.08 -1.45 21.81
C VAL A 329 -17.21 -0.07 22.45
N ARG A 330 -18.38 0.55 22.43
CA ARG A 330 -18.61 1.87 23.04
C ARG A 330 -18.62 1.84 24.56
N GLU A 331 -19.07 0.73 25.18
CA GLU A 331 -18.97 0.54 26.62
C GLU A 331 -17.51 0.46 27.07
N ALA A 332 -16.67 -0.27 26.33
CA ALA A 332 -15.26 -0.41 26.64
C ALA A 332 -14.41 0.83 26.24
N MET A 333 -14.77 1.48 25.15
CA MET A 333 -14.06 2.62 24.55
C MET A 333 -15.08 3.70 24.11
N PRO A 334 -15.54 4.58 25.02
CA PRO A 334 -16.59 5.56 24.73
C PRO A 334 -16.24 6.60 23.64
N ASP A 335 -14.95 6.82 23.41
CA ASP A 335 -14.41 7.74 22.40
C ASP A 335 -14.10 7.07 21.05
N ALA A 336 -14.33 5.76 20.92
CA ALA A 336 -14.03 5.02 19.70
C ALA A 336 -14.79 5.55 18.49
N ALA A 337 -14.07 5.87 17.42
CA ALA A 337 -14.65 6.16 16.12
C ALA A 337 -14.91 4.85 15.36
N ILE A 338 -16.18 4.61 15.05
CA ILE A 338 -16.59 3.40 14.32
C ILE A 338 -16.96 3.78 12.89
N SER A 339 -16.40 3.08 11.92
CA SER A 339 -16.71 3.24 10.49
C SER A 339 -17.16 1.91 9.89
N THR A 340 -17.81 1.96 8.73
CA THR A 340 -18.41 0.79 8.12
C THR A 340 -18.40 0.84 6.60
N ASP A 341 -18.69 -0.31 5.95
CA ASP A 341 -19.05 -0.43 4.55
C ASP A 341 -20.53 -0.82 4.42
N ILE A 342 -21.25 -0.20 3.47
CA ILE A 342 -22.65 -0.50 3.17
C ILE A 342 -22.82 -0.64 1.65
N ILE A 343 -23.53 -1.69 1.22
CA ILE A 343 -23.90 -1.93 -0.17
C ILE A 343 -25.41 -1.74 -0.32
N VAL A 344 -25.82 -0.83 -1.19
CA VAL A 344 -27.22 -0.52 -1.52
C VAL A 344 -27.58 -1.17 -2.84
N GLY A 345 -28.80 -1.71 -2.93
CA GLY A 345 -29.34 -2.31 -4.15
C GLY A 345 -28.79 -3.71 -4.44
N PHE A 346 -28.46 -4.46 -3.39
CA PHE A 346 -28.15 -5.88 -3.53
C PHE A 346 -29.32 -6.63 -4.15
N PRO A 347 -29.13 -7.64 -5.02
CA PRO A 347 -30.22 -8.41 -5.65
C PRO A 347 -31.25 -8.89 -4.64
N GLY A 348 -32.52 -8.60 -4.88
CA GLY A 348 -33.64 -8.93 -4.01
C GLY A 348 -33.87 -7.99 -2.84
N GLU A 349 -33.06 -6.91 -2.67
CA GLU A 349 -33.30 -5.91 -1.63
C GLU A 349 -34.62 -5.18 -1.84
N THR A 350 -35.57 -5.32 -0.90
CA THR A 350 -36.84 -4.59 -0.88
C THR A 350 -36.69 -3.20 -0.26
N GLU A 351 -37.76 -2.39 -0.26
CA GLU A 351 -37.75 -1.11 0.44
C GLU A 351 -37.69 -1.29 1.96
N GLU A 352 -38.36 -2.31 2.48
CA GLU A 352 -38.34 -2.67 3.90
C GLU A 352 -36.95 -3.10 4.34
N ASP A 353 -36.21 -3.84 3.51
CA ASP A 353 -34.82 -4.21 3.77
C ASP A 353 -33.90 -2.98 3.83
N PHE A 354 -34.11 -2.04 2.91
CA PHE A 354 -33.37 -0.79 2.90
C PHE A 354 -33.68 0.07 4.13
N GLU A 355 -34.95 0.17 4.56
CA GLU A 355 -35.30 0.89 5.80
C GLU A 355 -34.69 0.24 7.05
N GLN A 356 -34.53 -1.09 7.11
CA GLN A 356 -33.77 -1.74 8.18
C GLN A 356 -32.30 -1.31 8.16
N THR A 357 -31.71 -1.12 6.97
CA THR A 357 -30.36 -0.58 6.84
C THR A 357 -30.28 0.85 7.35
N MET A 358 -31.23 1.70 6.99
CA MET A 358 -31.33 3.08 7.50
C MET A 358 -31.49 3.12 9.03
N HIS A 359 -32.32 2.22 9.59
CA HIS A 359 -32.49 2.08 11.04
C HIS A 359 -31.16 1.70 11.70
N THR A 360 -30.46 0.69 11.17
CA THR A 360 -29.17 0.24 11.72
C THR A 360 -28.13 1.37 11.71
N VAL A 361 -28.10 2.18 10.68
CA VAL A 361 -27.18 3.34 10.58
C VAL A 361 -27.51 4.39 11.64
N ARG A 362 -28.81 4.65 11.89
CA ARG A 362 -29.25 5.58 12.97
C ARG A 362 -28.82 5.07 14.35
N GLU A 363 -29.00 3.79 14.63
CA GLU A 363 -28.62 3.17 15.90
C GLU A 363 -27.11 3.06 16.09
N ALA A 364 -26.40 2.65 15.03
CA ALA A 364 -24.96 2.45 15.08
C ALA A 364 -24.19 3.79 15.11
N ARG A 365 -24.73 4.89 14.58
CA ARG A 365 -24.12 6.22 14.54
C ARG A 365 -22.64 6.17 14.11
N PHE A 366 -22.42 5.72 12.91
CA PHE A 366 -21.06 5.62 12.39
C PHE A 366 -20.39 6.99 12.23
N ALA A 367 -19.15 7.12 12.69
CA ALA A 367 -18.35 8.33 12.45
C ALA A 367 -18.08 8.53 10.94
N ASN A 368 -18.02 7.43 10.18
CA ASN A 368 -17.94 7.45 8.72
C ASN A 368 -18.48 6.14 8.13
N ALA A 369 -19.07 6.21 6.93
CA ALA A 369 -19.44 5.02 6.17
C ALA A 369 -18.98 5.12 4.71
N PHE A 370 -18.39 4.04 4.22
CA PHE A 370 -18.13 3.87 2.80
C PHE A 370 -19.33 3.19 2.17
N THR A 371 -20.08 3.93 1.38
CA THR A 371 -21.33 3.48 0.76
C THR A 371 -21.12 3.15 -0.71
N PHE A 372 -21.63 2.00 -1.13
CA PHE A 372 -21.48 1.50 -2.48
C PHE A 372 -22.83 1.14 -3.05
N GLN A 373 -23.06 1.45 -4.32
CA GLN A 373 -24.13 0.83 -5.09
C GLN A 373 -23.66 -0.57 -5.49
N TYR A 374 -24.54 -1.56 -5.38
CA TYR A 374 -24.21 -2.91 -5.84
C TYR A 374 -23.83 -2.88 -7.33
N SER A 375 -22.70 -3.49 -7.65
CA SER A 375 -22.20 -3.65 -9.02
C SER A 375 -21.97 -5.11 -9.30
N LYS A 376 -22.56 -5.61 -10.40
CA LYS A 376 -22.40 -6.98 -10.85
C LYS A 376 -20.95 -7.30 -11.14
N ARG A 377 -20.46 -8.41 -10.58
CA ARG A 377 -19.11 -8.90 -10.83
C ARG A 377 -19.19 -10.29 -11.45
N PRO A 378 -18.83 -10.44 -12.72
CA PRO A 378 -18.79 -11.75 -13.37
C PRO A 378 -17.99 -12.76 -12.53
N GLY A 379 -18.54 -13.97 -12.39
CA GLY A 379 -17.94 -15.02 -11.57
C GLY A 379 -18.33 -15.00 -10.09
N THR A 380 -19.21 -14.08 -9.66
CA THR A 380 -19.79 -14.09 -8.31
C THR A 380 -21.24 -14.54 -8.31
N PRO A 381 -21.70 -15.32 -7.31
CA PRO A 381 -23.11 -15.78 -7.28
C PRO A 381 -24.13 -14.65 -7.36
N ALA A 382 -23.87 -13.50 -6.76
CA ALA A 382 -24.79 -12.36 -6.78
C ALA A 382 -24.95 -11.73 -8.17
N ALA A 383 -23.98 -11.89 -9.08
CA ALA A 383 -24.10 -11.41 -10.45
C ALA A 383 -25.17 -12.15 -11.26
N ASP A 384 -25.40 -13.43 -10.90
CA ASP A 384 -26.33 -14.34 -11.58
C ASP A 384 -27.72 -14.38 -10.93
N MET A 385 -27.94 -13.68 -9.81
CA MET A 385 -29.26 -13.56 -9.18
C MET A 385 -30.22 -12.80 -10.10
N ALA A 386 -31.47 -13.31 -10.21
CA ALA A 386 -32.47 -12.77 -11.12
C ALA A 386 -33.01 -11.39 -10.67
N ASP A 387 -33.20 -11.21 -9.36
CA ASP A 387 -33.91 -10.07 -8.79
C ASP A 387 -33.02 -8.84 -8.63
N GLN A 388 -32.43 -8.39 -9.74
CA GLN A 388 -31.59 -7.19 -9.74
C GLN A 388 -32.42 -5.92 -9.52
N VAL A 389 -32.04 -5.10 -8.53
CA VAL A 389 -32.74 -3.85 -8.24
C VAL A 389 -32.52 -2.84 -9.38
N PRO A 390 -33.57 -2.15 -9.86
CA PRO A 390 -33.44 -1.13 -10.90
C PRO A 390 -32.51 0.01 -10.49
N LYS A 391 -31.64 0.47 -11.41
CA LYS A 391 -30.63 1.51 -11.13
C LYS A 391 -31.21 2.80 -10.54
N ALA A 392 -32.40 3.20 -10.98
CA ALA A 392 -33.06 4.40 -10.45
C ALA A 392 -33.40 4.25 -8.95
N VAL A 393 -33.88 3.06 -8.54
CA VAL A 393 -34.17 2.74 -7.13
C VAL A 393 -32.88 2.71 -6.31
N VAL A 394 -31.84 2.06 -6.84
CA VAL A 394 -30.51 2.02 -6.19
C VAL A 394 -29.97 3.44 -5.97
N GLN A 395 -30.08 4.31 -6.97
CA GLN A 395 -29.60 5.69 -6.87
C GLN A 395 -30.40 6.50 -5.85
N GLU A 396 -31.71 6.31 -5.79
CA GLU A 396 -32.58 6.99 -4.82
C GLU A 396 -32.23 6.56 -3.39
N ARG A 397 -32.16 5.25 -3.12
CA ARG A 397 -31.76 4.71 -1.81
C ARG A 397 -30.36 5.17 -1.42
N TYR A 398 -29.43 5.14 -2.36
CA TYR A 398 -28.06 5.61 -2.15
C TYR A 398 -28.04 7.06 -1.70
N ASN A 399 -28.81 7.95 -2.34
CA ASN A 399 -28.86 9.35 -1.97
C ASN A 399 -29.45 9.56 -0.56
N ARG A 400 -30.47 8.79 -0.17
CA ARG A 400 -31.06 8.83 1.19
C ARG A 400 -30.05 8.39 2.24
N LEU A 401 -29.32 7.30 1.97
CA LEU A 401 -28.31 6.80 2.88
C LEU A 401 -27.16 7.78 3.05
N ILE A 402 -26.68 8.39 1.97
CA ILE A 402 -25.63 9.41 2.02
C ILE A 402 -26.07 10.59 2.88
N ALA A 403 -27.29 11.13 2.65
CA ALA A 403 -27.81 12.25 3.41
C ALA A 403 -27.87 11.95 4.92
N LEU A 404 -28.40 10.78 5.31
CA LEU A 404 -28.43 10.34 6.70
C LEU A 404 -27.02 10.20 7.30
N GLN A 405 -26.10 9.58 6.57
CA GLN A 405 -24.75 9.37 7.06
C GLN A 405 -23.95 10.67 7.20
N GLU A 406 -24.12 11.62 6.28
CA GLU A 406 -23.49 12.94 6.38
C GLU A 406 -23.98 13.71 7.61
N GLU A 407 -25.29 13.66 7.90
CA GLU A 407 -25.89 14.25 9.11
C GLU A 407 -25.26 13.63 10.37
N ILE A 408 -25.23 12.29 10.46
CA ILE A 408 -24.64 11.57 11.60
C ILE A 408 -23.14 11.88 11.72
N SER A 409 -22.39 11.82 10.63
CA SER A 409 -20.94 12.12 10.65
C SER A 409 -20.67 13.54 11.17
N TRP A 410 -21.48 14.50 10.75
CA TRP A 410 -21.37 15.87 11.24
C TRP A 410 -21.69 16.00 12.73
N GLU A 411 -22.76 15.35 13.20
CA GLU A 411 -23.11 15.33 14.63
C GLU A 411 -22.00 14.69 15.49
N GLU A 412 -21.45 13.55 15.06
CA GLU A 412 -20.33 12.89 15.76
C GLU A 412 -19.06 13.73 15.75
N ASN A 413 -18.79 14.44 14.67
CA ASN A 413 -17.66 15.36 14.58
C ASN A 413 -17.84 16.62 15.43
N LYS A 414 -19.05 17.16 15.54
CA LYS A 414 -19.36 18.29 16.43
C LYS A 414 -19.03 18.00 17.90
N LYS A 415 -19.13 16.75 18.35
CA LYS A 415 -18.74 16.34 19.71
C LYS A 415 -17.25 16.52 19.98
N GLN A 416 -16.43 16.69 18.95
CA GLN A 416 -14.99 16.91 19.08
C GLN A 416 -14.62 18.39 19.26
N VAL A 417 -15.53 19.32 18.96
CA VAL A 417 -15.28 20.78 19.13
C VAL A 417 -15.04 21.09 20.60
N GLY A 418 -13.99 21.86 20.88
CA GLY A 418 -13.49 22.18 22.21
C GLY A 418 -12.60 21.12 22.85
N ARG A 419 -12.44 19.95 22.22
CA ARG A 419 -11.50 18.91 22.69
C ARG A 419 -10.08 19.18 22.20
N THR A 420 -9.14 18.85 23.04
CA THR A 420 -7.71 18.83 22.68
C THR A 420 -7.31 17.45 22.16
N LEU A 421 -6.73 17.40 20.95
CA LEU A 421 -6.34 16.15 20.29
C LEU A 421 -4.85 16.19 19.91
N GLU A 422 -4.23 15.01 19.96
CA GLU A 422 -2.88 14.77 19.43
C GLU A 422 -2.98 14.31 17.97
N ILE A 423 -2.40 15.08 17.06
CA ILE A 423 -2.47 14.85 15.62
C ILE A 423 -1.11 14.39 15.12
N LEU A 424 -1.05 13.19 14.55
CA LEU A 424 0.11 12.74 13.79
C LEU A 424 0.14 13.48 12.45
N VAL A 425 1.15 14.31 12.26
CA VAL A 425 1.27 15.16 11.08
C VAL A 425 1.58 14.29 9.86
N ALA A 426 0.81 14.46 8.81
CA ALA A 426 0.91 13.68 7.58
C ALA A 426 1.49 14.52 6.44
N GLU A 427 2.04 13.84 5.45
CA GLU A 427 2.51 14.43 4.19
C GLU A 427 1.41 14.35 3.14
N GLY A 428 0.99 15.50 2.58
CA GLY A 428 0.12 15.54 1.40
C GLY A 428 -1.35 15.14 1.62
N GLU A 429 -1.86 15.00 2.83
CA GLU A 429 -3.27 14.64 3.10
C GLU A 429 -4.25 15.77 2.80
N GLY A 430 -3.86 17.01 3.00
CA GLY A 430 -4.70 18.18 2.72
C GLY A 430 -4.49 18.72 1.31
N LYS A 431 -5.43 18.46 0.39
CA LYS A 431 -5.36 18.94 -1.02
C LYS A 431 -5.23 20.45 -1.18
N LYS A 432 -5.50 21.23 -0.13
CA LYS A 432 -5.50 22.68 -0.14
C LYS A 432 -4.52 23.28 0.88
N ASP A 433 -3.75 22.47 1.58
CA ASP A 433 -2.89 22.90 2.69
C ASP A 433 -1.95 24.03 2.26
N ASP A 434 -1.26 23.87 1.13
CA ASP A 434 -0.34 24.90 0.60
C ASP A 434 -1.03 26.24 0.26
N ARG A 435 -2.35 26.19 -0.06
CA ARG A 435 -3.12 27.40 -0.41
C ARG A 435 -3.74 28.09 0.80
N THR A 436 -3.90 27.36 1.90
CA THR A 436 -4.60 27.81 3.10
C THR A 436 -3.69 28.03 4.30
N ASP A 437 -2.37 27.88 4.12
CA ASP A 437 -1.34 27.90 5.17
C ASP A 437 -1.70 26.98 6.35
N ARG A 438 -2.16 25.78 6.01
CA ARG A 438 -2.52 24.71 6.96
C ARG A 438 -1.61 23.52 6.80
N LEU A 439 -1.59 22.70 7.82
CA LEU A 439 -1.10 21.33 7.80
C LEU A 439 -2.25 20.38 8.11
N SER A 440 -2.06 19.13 7.77
CA SER A 440 -3.06 18.08 8.02
C SER A 440 -2.44 16.87 8.70
N GLY A 441 -3.26 16.12 9.39
CA GLY A 441 -2.84 14.88 10.01
C GLY A 441 -4.01 14.06 10.55
N ARG A 442 -3.69 12.97 11.23
CA ARG A 442 -4.67 12.03 11.77
C ARG A 442 -4.69 12.04 13.30
N ALA A 443 -5.89 12.21 13.84
CA ALA A 443 -6.17 11.99 15.25
C ALA A 443 -6.04 10.50 15.62
N PRO A 444 -5.97 10.12 16.92
CA PRO A 444 -5.95 8.73 17.35
C PRO A 444 -7.11 7.90 16.80
N ASP A 445 -8.30 8.48 16.72
CA ASP A 445 -9.51 7.87 16.16
C ASP A 445 -9.60 7.93 14.62
N ASN A 446 -8.50 8.29 13.95
CA ASN A 446 -8.32 8.39 12.50
C ASN A 446 -9.09 9.55 11.81
N ARG A 447 -9.71 10.45 12.54
CA ARG A 447 -10.30 11.66 11.94
C ARG A 447 -9.22 12.53 11.31
N LEU A 448 -9.53 13.04 10.11
CA LEU A 448 -8.71 14.04 9.44
C LEU A 448 -8.85 15.38 10.14
N VAL A 449 -7.74 15.97 10.52
CA VAL A 449 -7.68 17.29 11.16
C VAL A 449 -6.79 18.20 10.35
N HIS A 450 -7.33 19.35 9.94
CA HIS A 450 -6.56 20.45 9.37
C HIS A 450 -6.31 21.47 10.47
N PHE A 451 -5.07 21.92 10.62
CA PHE A 451 -4.69 22.88 11.65
C PHE A 451 -3.81 23.98 11.08
N THR A 452 -3.83 25.15 11.72
CA THR A 452 -2.99 26.29 11.34
C THR A 452 -1.52 25.91 11.45
N ARG A 453 -0.72 26.24 10.44
CA ARG A 453 0.72 25.96 10.44
C ARG A 453 1.38 26.62 11.64
N PRO A 454 2.06 25.85 12.52
CA PRO A 454 2.76 26.41 13.66
C PRO A 454 3.94 27.29 13.24
N THR A 455 4.30 28.28 14.07
CA THR A 455 5.52 29.08 13.88
C THR A 455 6.80 28.26 14.07
N SER A 456 6.77 27.24 14.94
CA SER A 456 7.85 26.26 15.08
C SER A 456 7.80 25.27 13.93
N PRO A 457 8.95 24.92 13.32
CA PRO A 457 8.99 23.92 12.25
C PRO A 457 8.43 22.57 12.71
N VAL A 458 7.48 22.04 11.95
CA VAL A 458 6.84 20.73 12.16
C VAL A 458 7.05 19.87 10.93
N ARG A 459 7.41 18.62 11.14
CA ARG A 459 7.71 17.64 10.08
C ARG A 459 6.59 16.60 9.97
N PRO A 460 6.35 16.03 8.82
CA PRO A 460 5.57 14.79 8.71
C PRO A 460 6.13 13.73 9.67
N GLY A 461 5.24 13.10 10.44
CA GLY A 461 5.61 12.16 11.50
C GLY A 461 5.79 12.77 12.89
N ASP A 462 5.91 14.10 13.03
CA ASP A 462 5.82 14.75 14.36
C ASP A 462 4.36 14.75 14.85
N VAL A 463 4.16 14.92 16.16
CA VAL A 463 2.84 14.99 16.78
C VAL A 463 2.58 16.39 17.27
N VAL A 464 1.43 16.96 16.91
CA VAL A 464 0.99 18.26 17.39
C VAL A 464 -0.25 18.10 18.25
N THR A 465 -0.34 18.90 19.31
CA THR A 465 -1.51 19.00 20.17
C THR A 465 -2.28 20.27 19.81
N VAL A 466 -3.55 20.12 19.44
CA VAL A 466 -4.40 21.23 19.00
C VAL A 466 -5.79 21.14 19.63
N GLU A 467 -6.45 22.28 19.81
CA GLU A 467 -7.86 22.34 20.17
C GLU A 467 -8.71 22.40 18.90
N ILE A 468 -9.74 21.55 18.83
CA ILE A 468 -10.66 21.51 17.69
C ILE A 468 -11.63 22.70 17.80
N THR A 469 -11.64 23.55 16.78
CA THR A 469 -12.46 24.79 16.75
C THR A 469 -13.72 24.65 15.89
N TYR A 470 -13.71 23.74 14.89
CA TYR A 470 -14.83 23.55 13.98
C TYR A 470 -14.89 22.09 13.46
N ALA A 471 -16.08 21.65 13.13
CA ALA A 471 -16.35 20.32 12.59
C ALA A 471 -17.15 20.37 11.29
N ALA A 472 -16.65 19.68 10.27
CA ALA A 472 -17.36 19.35 9.03
C ALA A 472 -17.70 17.85 8.99
N PRO A 473 -18.57 17.38 8.08
CA PRO A 473 -18.90 15.95 8.00
C PRO A 473 -17.69 15.02 7.83
N HIS A 474 -16.64 15.45 7.14
CA HIS A 474 -15.50 14.58 6.78
C HIS A 474 -14.15 15.00 7.37
N HIS A 475 -14.09 16.11 8.12
CA HIS A 475 -12.87 16.59 8.73
C HIS A 475 -13.13 17.53 9.90
N LEU A 476 -12.10 17.77 10.68
CA LEU A 476 -12.07 18.72 11.78
C LEU A 476 -11.13 19.87 11.44
N LEU A 477 -11.38 21.05 12.01
CA LEU A 477 -10.48 22.20 11.92
C LEU A 477 -10.01 22.60 13.31
N ALA A 478 -8.73 22.98 13.38
CA ALA A 478 -8.10 23.59 14.54
C ALA A 478 -7.43 24.90 14.11
N GLU A 479 -8.17 26.00 14.18
CA GLU A 479 -7.74 27.34 13.71
C GLU A 479 -7.03 28.15 14.79
N GLY A 480 -7.00 27.64 16.02
CA GLY A 480 -6.24 28.22 17.13
C GLY A 480 -4.74 27.94 17.05
N PRO A 481 -3.97 28.48 18.01
CA PRO A 481 -2.53 28.19 18.10
C PRO A 481 -2.32 26.72 18.45
N THR A 482 -1.23 26.13 17.92
CA THR A 482 -0.77 24.81 18.34
C THR A 482 -0.33 24.87 19.80
N LEU A 483 -0.91 24.00 20.64
CA LEU A 483 -0.65 23.98 22.10
C LEU A 483 0.71 23.36 22.42
N ALA A 484 1.08 22.30 21.69
CA ALA A 484 2.36 21.63 21.83
C ALA A 484 2.82 20.99 20.51
N VAL A 485 4.13 20.88 20.35
CA VAL A 485 4.78 20.14 19.25
C VAL A 485 5.72 19.12 19.86
N ARG A 486 5.45 17.84 19.64
CA ARG A 486 6.31 16.74 20.07
C ARG A 486 7.10 16.20 18.86
N ARG A 487 8.41 16.37 18.92
CA ARG A 487 9.33 15.77 17.96
C ARG A 487 9.34 14.26 18.15
N THR A 488 9.34 13.53 17.04
CA THR A 488 9.32 12.07 17.07
C THR A 488 10.46 11.47 16.26
N ARG A 489 10.78 10.21 16.52
CA ARG A 489 11.70 9.41 15.69
C ARG A 489 11.24 9.32 14.23
N ALA A 490 9.94 9.39 13.99
CA ALA A 490 9.35 9.36 12.67
C ALA A 490 9.61 10.64 11.88
N GLY A 491 9.50 11.81 12.54
CA GLY A 491 9.91 13.07 11.94
C GLY A 491 11.41 13.09 11.60
N ASP A 492 12.25 12.49 12.46
CA ASP A 492 13.68 12.34 12.18
C ASP A 492 13.94 11.40 10.99
N ALA A 493 13.19 10.31 10.88
CA ALA A 493 13.27 9.39 9.75
C ALA A 493 12.83 10.07 8.45
N TRP A 494 11.77 10.87 8.49
CA TRP A 494 11.31 11.65 7.35
C TRP A 494 12.39 12.64 6.89
N GLU A 495 12.99 13.39 7.82
CA GLU A 495 14.04 14.36 7.51
C GLU A 495 15.29 13.69 6.92
N ARG A 496 15.72 12.54 7.46
CA ARG A 496 16.80 11.73 6.88
C ARG A 496 16.49 11.29 5.43
N ARG A 497 15.25 10.92 5.13
CA ARG A 497 14.85 10.53 3.76
C ARG A 497 14.91 11.70 2.79
N GLN A 498 14.55 12.90 3.22
CA GLN A 498 14.64 14.11 2.39
C GLN A 498 16.09 14.54 2.14
N ALA A 499 16.96 14.34 3.14
CA ALA A 499 18.38 14.68 3.04
C ALA A 499 19.20 13.62 2.27
N ALA A 500 18.70 12.39 2.15
CA ALA A 500 19.41 11.32 1.44
C ALA A 500 19.49 11.64 -0.07
N PRO A 501 20.68 11.70 -0.68
CA PRO A 501 20.79 11.77 -2.13
C PRO A 501 20.09 10.55 -2.74
N ALA A 502 19.46 10.71 -3.90
CA ALA A 502 18.85 9.60 -4.62
C ALA A 502 19.86 8.43 -4.68
N ALA A 503 19.51 7.31 -4.08
CA ALA A 503 20.41 6.19 -3.94
C ALA A 503 20.93 5.77 -5.32
N LYS A 504 22.25 5.81 -5.52
CA LYS A 504 22.83 5.16 -6.69
C LYS A 504 22.55 3.68 -6.52
N PRO A 505 21.94 3.01 -7.50
CA PRO A 505 21.72 1.58 -7.41
C PRO A 505 23.07 0.89 -7.18
N ALA A 506 23.12 0.01 -6.20
CA ALA A 506 24.26 -0.88 -6.04
C ALA A 506 24.33 -1.70 -7.33
N GLY A 507 25.39 -1.52 -8.10
CA GLY A 507 25.60 -2.32 -9.31
C GLY A 507 25.56 -3.79 -8.92
N VAL A 508 24.74 -4.58 -9.60
CA VAL A 508 24.72 -6.03 -9.43
C VAL A 508 26.12 -6.53 -9.84
N MET A 509 26.96 -6.82 -8.87
CA MET A 509 28.17 -7.62 -9.13
C MET A 509 27.67 -9.03 -9.49
N LEU A 510 27.55 -9.32 -10.76
CA LEU A 510 27.49 -10.69 -11.25
C LEU A 510 28.82 -11.35 -10.85
N GLY A 511 28.84 -11.94 -9.66
CA GLY A 511 29.95 -12.72 -9.14
C GLY A 511 30.07 -13.99 -9.96
N LEU A 512 30.81 -13.92 -11.06
CA LEU A 512 31.47 -15.12 -11.57
C LEU A 512 32.48 -15.55 -10.48
N PRO A 513 32.48 -16.81 -10.02
CA PRO A 513 33.49 -17.28 -9.09
C PRO A 513 34.87 -17.10 -9.74
N GLY A 514 35.64 -16.16 -9.19
CA GLY A 514 37.01 -15.91 -9.64
C GLY A 514 37.87 -17.14 -9.36
N ILE A 515 38.24 -17.85 -10.40
CA ILE A 515 39.28 -18.84 -10.33
C ILE A 515 40.60 -18.08 -10.13
N GLY A 516 41.16 -18.14 -8.92
CA GLY A 516 42.54 -17.81 -8.63
C GLY A 516 42.84 -16.36 -8.22
N ALA A 517 42.34 -15.90 -7.09
CA ALA A 517 43.01 -14.84 -6.32
C ALA A 517 43.72 -15.48 -5.11
N PRO A 518 45.02 -15.20 -4.86
CA PRO A 518 45.69 -15.72 -3.66
C PRO A 518 45.06 -15.07 -2.42
N GLN A 519 44.73 -15.88 -1.43
CA GLN A 519 44.31 -15.39 -0.11
C GLN A 519 45.46 -14.61 0.54
N PRO A 520 45.19 -13.46 1.16
CA PRO A 520 46.16 -12.81 2.00
C PRO A 520 46.45 -13.71 3.21
N SER A 521 47.70 -14.07 3.42
CA SER A 521 48.19 -14.85 4.57
C SER A 521 47.87 -14.11 5.86
N ALA A 522 47.25 -14.81 6.81
CA ALA A 522 47.07 -14.31 8.15
C ALA A 522 48.42 -13.97 8.76
N ALA A 523 48.61 -12.72 9.17
CA ALA A 523 49.73 -12.29 9.95
C ALA A 523 49.69 -12.97 11.32
N ALA A 524 50.78 -13.70 11.64
CA ALA A 524 50.98 -14.32 12.94
C ALA A 524 51.08 -13.24 14.05
N PRO A 525 50.61 -13.49 15.28
CA PRO A 525 50.77 -12.56 16.38
C PRO A 525 52.24 -12.50 16.80
N ALA A 526 52.75 -11.26 16.92
CA ALA A 526 54.10 -11.00 17.45
C ALA A 526 54.19 -11.51 18.89
N GLY A 527 55.12 -12.41 19.13
CA GLY A 527 55.40 -12.96 20.44
C GLY A 527 55.96 -11.92 21.40
N ALA A 528 55.48 -11.96 22.63
CA ALA A 528 56.05 -11.27 23.76
C ALA A 528 57.41 -11.87 24.10
N CYS A 529 58.51 -11.08 24.04
CA CYS A 529 59.77 -11.42 24.65
C CYS A 529 59.70 -11.05 26.13
N CYS A 530 59.89 -12.05 26.98
CA CYS A 530 60.36 -11.87 28.36
C CYS A 530 61.84 -11.53 28.32
N GLY A 531 62.23 -10.62 29.17
CA GLY A 531 63.63 -10.33 29.48
C GLY A 531 63.73 -9.56 30.77
N ASP A 532 64.22 -10.26 31.80
CA ASP A 532 64.79 -9.86 33.09
C ASP A 532 64.20 -8.65 33.87
#